data_a29a6a6ca3b9f80a53a66bdd97b7ad14
#
_entry.id   a29a6a6ca3b9f80a53a66bdd97b7ad14
#
_cell.length_a   1.000
_cell.length_b   1.000
_cell.length_c   1.000
_cell.angle_alpha   90.00
_cell.angle_beta   90.00
_cell.angle_gamma   90.00
#
_symmetry.space_group_name_H-M   'P 1'
#
loop_
_entity.id
_entity.type
_entity.pdbx_description
1 polymer ?
#
loop_
_entity_poly.entity_id
_entity_poly.type
_entity_poly.pdbx_seq_one_letter_code
_entity_poly.pdbx_strand_id
1 'polypeptide(L)'
;MANYAISNVPRRVVYAASGTGPYAFTFEVLSASDIAVYKGDTLLTLTTDYSVTINANGTGSVTLVTTAGTSQITIVGSKGISRITDFTTGGDFFANTLNDELDAQTIFIQQVAETAERGLKAPVTDPTDINMTLPRKASRAGKTLAFDANGNPVVGEDIGNWRGNWAAATAFTVRDLVKDASNSNVYRCNTAHTSTGTTPISSNADSAKW
;
A
#
# COMPACT_ATOMS: atom_id res chain seq x y z
N MET A 1 -31.80 10.41 1.40
CA MET A 1 -31.22 10.21 2.75
C MET A 1 -31.20 8.72 3.03
N ALA A 2 -30.05 8.22 3.45
CA ALA A 2 -29.87 6.82 3.75
C ALA A 2 -30.65 6.48 5.05
N ASN A 3 -31.49 5.46 5.02
CA ASN A 3 -32.23 5.00 6.19
C ASN A 3 -31.82 3.57 6.53
N TYR A 4 -30.50 3.36 6.69
CA TYR A 4 -29.87 2.09 7.04
C TYR A 4 -28.69 2.31 7.98
N ALA A 5 -28.41 1.33 8.81
CA ALA A 5 -27.27 1.35 9.72
C ALA A 5 -25.97 1.03 8.96
N ILE A 6 -24.84 1.55 9.43
CA ILE A 6 -23.51 1.23 8.91
C ILE A 6 -22.99 -0.01 9.63
N SER A 7 -22.76 -1.09 8.89
CA SER A 7 -22.30 -2.37 9.42
C SER A 7 -20.77 -2.38 9.60
N ASN A 8 -20.28 -3.20 10.53
CA ASN A 8 -18.85 -3.43 10.72
C ASN A 8 -18.34 -4.44 9.70
N VAL A 9 -18.05 -3.96 8.49
CA VAL A 9 -17.51 -4.75 7.37
C VAL A 9 -16.28 -4.06 6.75
N PRO A 10 -15.35 -4.83 6.17
CA PRO A 10 -14.23 -4.25 5.43
C PRO A 10 -14.72 -3.32 4.32
N ARG A 11 -14.15 -2.14 4.23
CA ARG A 11 -14.51 -1.15 3.20
C ARG A 11 -13.68 -1.30 1.92
N ARG A 12 -13.29 -2.53 1.62
CA ARG A 12 -12.53 -2.91 0.44
C ARG A 12 -12.97 -4.27 -0.08
N VAL A 13 -13.26 -4.35 -1.38
CA VAL A 13 -13.56 -5.60 -2.08
C VAL A 13 -12.68 -5.71 -3.31
N VAL A 14 -12.22 -6.92 -3.61
CA VAL A 14 -11.33 -7.21 -4.73
C VAL A 14 -11.90 -8.33 -5.58
N TYR A 15 -11.86 -8.13 -6.89
CA TYR A 15 -12.29 -9.11 -7.88
C TYR A 15 -11.14 -9.45 -8.82
N ALA A 16 -10.98 -10.72 -9.12
CA ALA A 16 -10.21 -11.12 -10.30
C ALA A 16 -10.89 -10.57 -11.57
N ALA A 17 -10.09 -10.36 -12.61
CA ALA A 17 -10.59 -9.82 -13.88
C ALA A 17 -11.71 -10.67 -14.48
N SER A 18 -12.84 -10.02 -14.81
CA SER A 18 -13.96 -10.68 -15.49
C SER A 18 -14.94 -9.66 -16.08
N GLY A 19 -14.93 -9.45 -17.38
CA GLY A 19 -15.93 -8.64 -18.09
C GLY A 19 -16.07 -7.20 -17.57
N THR A 20 -17.30 -6.69 -17.58
CA THR A 20 -17.66 -5.35 -17.12
C THR A 20 -18.35 -5.32 -15.75
N GLY A 21 -18.58 -6.47 -15.14
CA GLY A 21 -19.33 -6.59 -13.90
C GLY A 21 -20.78 -7.06 -14.13
N PRO A 22 -21.72 -6.79 -13.21
CA PRO A 22 -21.56 -5.95 -12.03
C PRO A 22 -20.66 -6.56 -10.94
N TYR A 23 -19.81 -5.74 -10.32
CA TYR A 23 -18.95 -6.09 -9.21
C TYR A 23 -19.57 -5.58 -7.90
N ALA A 24 -20.06 -6.48 -7.06
CA ALA A 24 -20.75 -6.10 -5.83
C ALA A 24 -19.79 -5.53 -4.78
N PHE A 25 -20.26 -4.60 -3.96
CA PHE A 25 -19.61 -4.22 -2.70
C PHE A 25 -20.59 -4.39 -1.55
N THR A 26 -20.06 -4.81 -0.40
CA THR A 26 -20.85 -5.25 0.77
C THR A 26 -20.88 -4.25 1.91
N PHE A 27 -20.12 -3.17 1.79
CA PHE A 27 -20.14 -2.06 2.73
C PHE A 27 -21.14 -0.97 2.29
N GLU A 28 -21.74 -0.29 3.25
CA GLU A 28 -22.72 0.76 2.99
C GLU A 28 -22.03 2.05 2.54
N VAL A 29 -22.63 2.78 1.60
CA VAL A 29 -22.19 4.09 1.13
C VAL A 29 -23.38 5.05 1.07
N LEU A 30 -23.17 6.32 1.34
CA LEU A 30 -24.21 7.34 1.31
C LEU A 30 -24.42 7.91 -0.11
N SER A 31 -23.40 7.81 -0.96
CA SER A 31 -23.39 8.33 -2.33
C SER A 31 -22.50 7.48 -3.23
N ALA A 32 -22.75 7.52 -4.54
CA ALA A 32 -21.88 6.90 -5.55
C ALA A 32 -20.45 7.46 -5.56
N SER A 33 -20.27 8.70 -5.12
CA SER A 33 -18.95 9.33 -4.98
C SER A 33 -18.15 8.86 -3.76
N ASP A 34 -18.76 8.08 -2.86
CA ASP A 34 -18.12 7.60 -1.63
C ASP A 34 -17.30 6.32 -1.86
N ILE A 35 -17.10 5.92 -3.12
CA ILE A 35 -16.22 4.82 -3.50
C ILE A 35 -15.18 5.25 -4.52
N ALA A 36 -14.01 4.61 -4.46
CA ALA A 36 -13.02 4.66 -5.52
C ALA A 36 -12.85 3.26 -6.13
N VAL A 37 -12.71 3.21 -7.44
CA VAL A 37 -12.54 1.97 -8.19
C VAL A 37 -11.22 1.99 -8.92
N TYR A 38 -10.45 0.91 -8.75
CA TYR A 38 -9.17 0.72 -9.42
C TYR A 38 -9.24 -0.47 -10.37
N LYS A 39 -8.63 -0.31 -11.55
CA LYS A 39 -8.34 -1.38 -12.50
C LYS A 39 -6.83 -1.61 -12.51
N GLY A 40 -6.36 -2.70 -11.88
CA GLY A 40 -4.96 -2.82 -11.50
C GLY A 40 -4.57 -1.66 -10.57
N ASP A 41 -3.54 -0.89 -10.94
CA ASP A 41 -3.08 0.29 -10.19
C ASP A 41 -3.70 1.62 -10.68
N THR A 42 -4.56 1.58 -11.70
CA THR A 42 -5.17 2.77 -12.30
C THR A 42 -6.49 3.11 -11.61
N LEU A 43 -6.56 4.31 -11.03
CA LEU A 43 -7.82 4.87 -10.51
C LEU A 43 -8.74 5.23 -11.68
N LEU A 44 -9.98 4.75 -11.61
CA LEU A 44 -11.02 5.01 -12.59
C LEU A 44 -11.87 6.23 -12.20
N THR A 45 -12.46 6.89 -13.20
CA THR A 45 -13.31 8.05 -13.03
C THR A 45 -14.79 7.67 -13.04
N LEU A 46 -15.50 8.03 -11.98
CA LEU A 46 -16.96 7.84 -11.88
C LEU A 46 -17.67 8.52 -13.08
N THR A 47 -18.67 7.88 -13.61
CA THR A 47 -19.48 8.24 -14.78
C THR A 47 -18.76 8.13 -16.14
N THR A 48 -17.45 8.25 -16.19
CA THR A 48 -16.66 8.09 -17.40
C THR A 48 -16.25 6.64 -17.62
N ASP A 49 -15.66 6.01 -16.59
CA ASP A 49 -15.10 4.67 -16.69
C ASP A 49 -15.99 3.62 -16.03
N TYR A 50 -16.84 4.03 -15.09
CA TYR A 50 -17.77 3.14 -14.40
C TYR A 50 -19.02 3.86 -13.90
N SER A 51 -20.06 3.08 -13.64
CA SER A 51 -21.28 3.50 -12.94
C SER A 51 -21.46 2.72 -11.65
N VAL A 52 -22.24 3.28 -10.72
CA VAL A 52 -22.54 2.69 -9.42
C VAL A 52 -24.05 2.54 -9.27
N THR A 53 -24.47 1.37 -8.83
CA THR A 53 -25.84 1.12 -8.39
C THR A 53 -25.84 0.89 -6.88
N ILE A 54 -26.60 1.70 -6.14
CA ILE A 54 -26.74 1.60 -4.69
C ILE A 54 -28.09 0.98 -4.38
N ASN A 55 -28.10 -0.06 -3.54
CA ASN A 55 -29.30 -0.75 -3.06
C ASN A 55 -29.93 0.04 -1.92
N ALA A 56 -31.19 -0.28 -1.58
CA ALA A 56 -31.91 0.36 -0.49
C ALA A 56 -31.24 0.22 0.90
N ASN A 57 -30.36 -0.78 1.07
CA ASN A 57 -29.58 -1.00 2.29
C ASN A 57 -28.17 -0.37 2.25
N GLY A 58 -27.86 0.45 1.28
CA GLY A 58 -26.58 1.14 1.15
C GLY A 58 -25.44 0.35 0.50
N THR A 59 -25.56 -0.97 0.38
CA THR A 59 -24.61 -1.77 -0.43
C THR A 59 -24.86 -1.56 -1.91
N GLY A 60 -24.04 -2.14 -2.78
CA GLY A 60 -24.31 -1.94 -4.21
C GLY A 60 -23.36 -2.69 -5.14
N SER A 61 -23.28 -2.19 -6.35
CA SER A 61 -22.38 -2.74 -7.37
C SER A 61 -21.81 -1.67 -8.30
N VAL A 62 -20.67 -2.00 -8.86
CA VAL A 62 -19.97 -1.21 -9.90
C VAL A 62 -20.08 -1.92 -11.23
N THR A 63 -20.41 -1.18 -12.27
CA THR A 63 -20.38 -1.66 -13.67
C THR A 63 -19.40 -0.80 -14.45
N LEU A 64 -18.41 -1.47 -15.08
CA LEU A 64 -17.40 -0.79 -15.90
C LEU A 64 -17.95 -0.48 -17.29
N VAL A 65 -17.53 0.64 -17.87
CA VAL A 65 -17.81 0.99 -19.28
C VAL A 65 -17.00 0.08 -20.22
N THR A 66 -15.75 -0.20 -19.86
CA THR A 66 -14.87 -1.11 -20.62
C THR A 66 -14.52 -2.33 -19.79
N THR A 67 -14.37 -3.49 -20.43
CA THR A 67 -14.02 -4.74 -19.72
C THR A 67 -12.75 -4.62 -18.87
N ALA A 68 -12.74 -5.31 -17.74
CA ALA A 68 -11.57 -5.43 -16.87
C ALA A 68 -10.35 -6.05 -17.59
N GLY A 69 -10.58 -6.87 -18.61
CA GLY A 69 -9.53 -7.63 -19.30
C GLY A 69 -8.89 -8.62 -18.34
N THR A 70 -7.57 -8.53 -18.16
CA THR A 70 -6.79 -9.33 -17.18
C THR A 70 -6.49 -8.60 -15.88
N SER A 71 -6.98 -7.35 -15.73
CA SER A 71 -6.66 -6.52 -14.57
C SER A 71 -7.63 -6.77 -13.43
N GLN A 72 -7.11 -6.91 -12.22
CA GLN A 72 -7.88 -6.97 -10.98
C GLN A 72 -8.71 -5.69 -10.80
N ILE A 73 -9.94 -5.82 -10.30
CA ILE A 73 -10.80 -4.69 -9.92
C ILE A 73 -10.82 -4.59 -8.39
N THR A 74 -10.46 -3.42 -7.89
CA THR A 74 -10.52 -3.12 -6.46
C THR A 74 -11.50 -1.98 -6.21
N ILE A 75 -12.48 -2.20 -5.34
CA ILE A 75 -13.47 -1.21 -4.92
C ILE A 75 -13.19 -0.88 -3.46
N VAL A 76 -13.01 0.39 -3.15
CA VAL A 76 -12.73 0.86 -1.77
C VAL A 76 -13.66 2.00 -1.37
N GLY A 77 -14.01 2.06 -0.09
CA GLY A 77 -14.66 3.24 0.48
C GLY A 77 -13.72 4.46 0.40
N SER A 78 -14.24 5.56 -0.11
CA SER A 78 -13.47 6.79 -0.40
C SER A 78 -14.28 8.06 -0.11
N LYS A 79 -15.09 8.04 0.95
CA LYS A 79 -15.84 9.22 1.37
C LYS A 79 -14.86 10.30 1.85
N GLY A 80 -14.99 11.51 1.28
CA GLY A 80 -14.18 12.66 1.69
C GLY A 80 -14.41 13.01 3.15
N ILE A 81 -13.33 13.10 3.94
CA ILE A 81 -13.38 13.44 5.37
C ILE A 81 -13.66 14.94 5.49
N SER A 82 -14.94 15.30 5.59
CA SER A 82 -15.39 16.67 5.79
C SER A 82 -16.71 16.67 6.51
N ARG A 83 -16.97 17.68 7.33
CA ARG A 83 -18.27 17.97 7.89
C ARG A 83 -18.85 19.15 7.11
N ILE A 84 -19.96 18.91 6.44
CA ILE A 84 -20.68 19.96 5.66
C ILE A 84 -21.96 20.42 6.34
N THR A 85 -22.38 19.73 7.41
CA THR A 85 -23.56 20.06 8.20
C THR A 85 -23.18 20.99 9.36
N ASP A 86 -23.92 22.08 9.54
CA ASP A 86 -23.82 22.95 10.71
C ASP A 86 -25.19 23.13 11.36
N PHE A 87 -25.23 22.89 12.67
CA PHE A 87 -26.43 23.07 13.48
C PHE A 87 -26.41 24.47 14.12
N THR A 88 -27.20 25.39 13.58
CA THR A 88 -27.28 26.76 14.08
C THR A 88 -28.02 26.83 15.40
N THR A 89 -27.57 27.70 16.32
CA THR A 89 -28.24 27.94 17.61
C THR A 89 -29.67 28.44 17.37
N GLY A 90 -30.67 27.74 17.91
CA GLY A 90 -32.07 28.07 17.75
C GLY A 90 -32.69 27.66 16.41
N GLY A 91 -31.95 26.97 15.54
CA GLY A 91 -32.50 26.36 14.33
C GLY A 91 -33.20 25.03 14.58
N ASP A 92 -33.94 24.55 13.57
CA ASP A 92 -34.59 23.25 13.63
C ASP A 92 -33.58 22.12 13.70
N PHE A 93 -33.87 21.10 14.49
CA PHE A 93 -33.06 19.91 14.64
C PHE A 93 -33.75 18.72 13.98
N PHE A 94 -33.19 18.23 12.87
CA PHE A 94 -33.74 17.10 12.14
C PHE A 94 -32.94 15.82 12.47
N ALA A 95 -33.64 14.80 12.98
CA ALA A 95 -33.01 13.52 13.33
C ALA A 95 -32.28 12.86 12.13
N ASN A 96 -32.85 12.98 10.93
CA ASN A 96 -32.21 12.43 9.73
C ASN A 96 -30.85 13.08 9.43
N THR A 97 -30.72 14.39 9.62
CA THR A 97 -29.45 15.10 9.43
C THR A 97 -28.40 14.66 10.45
N LEU A 98 -28.80 14.41 11.69
CA LEU A 98 -27.90 13.87 12.71
C LEU A 98 -27.48 12.44 12.37
N ASN A 99 -28.41 11.60 11.94
CA ASN A 99 -28.09 10.21 11.54
C ASN A 99 -27.10 10.20 10.37
N ASP A 100 -27.33 10.98 9.33
CA ASP A 100 -26.41 11.09 8.18
C ASP A 100 -24.99 11.53 8.60
N GLU A 101 -24.87 12.44 9.58
CA GLU A 101 -23.58 12.85 10.15
C GLU A 101 -22.92 11.72 10.96
N LEU A 102 -23.65 11.01 11.79
CA LEU A 102 -23.11 9.88 12.58
C LEU A 102 -22.68 8.73 11.67
N ASP A 103 -23.46 8.45 10.64
CA ASP A 103 -23.13 7.44 9.62
C ASP A 103 -21.84 7.84 8.86
N ALA A 104 -21.72 9.11 8.46
CA ALA A 104 -20.53 9.63 7.82
C ALA A 104 -19.28 9.47 8.72
N GLN A 105 -19.39 9.79 10.01
CA GLN A 105 -18.28 9.63 10.95
C GLN A 105 -17.89 8.17 11.15
N THR A 106 -18.88 7.27 11.23
CA THR A 106 -18.62 5.82 11.29
C THR A 106 -17.87 5.33 10.05
N ILE A 107 -18.30 5.78 8.85
CA ILE A 107 -17.63 5.48 7.59
C ILE A 107 -16.18 6.01 7.59
N PHE A 108 -15.91 7.23 8.06
CA PHE A 108 -14.56 7.80 8.14
C PHE A 108 -13.65 6.95 9.02
N ILE A 109 -14.14 6.54 10.21
CA ILE A 109 -13.38 5.68 11.14
C ILE A 109 -13.04 4.34 10.48
N GLN A 110 -14.00 3.71 9.81
CA GLN A 110 -13.78 2.45 9.10
C GLN A 110 -12.77 2.59 7.95
N GLN A 111 -12.79 3.68 7.19
CA GLN A 111 -11.80 3.95 6.13
C GLN A 111 -10.39 4.14 6.70
N VAL A 112 -10.27 4.85 7.82
CA VAL A 112 -8.98 5.03 8.52
C VAL A 112 -8.48 3.69 9.06
N ALA A 113 -9.36 2.87 9.65
CA ALA A 113 -9.02 1.54 10.13
C ALA A 113 -8.51 0.64 8.98
N GLU A 114 -9.21 0.59 7.84
CA GLU A 114 -8.77 -0.16 6.65
C GLU A 114 -7.39 0.30 6.16
N THR A 115 -7.13 1.60 6.16
CA THR A 115 -5.82 2.15 5.77
C THR A 115 -4.74 1.79 6.77
N ALA A 116 -5.03 1.85 8.07
CA ALA A 116 -4.10 1.51 9.15
C ALA A 116 -3.72 0.02 9.14
N GLU A 117 -4.70 -0.87 8.83
CA GLU A 117 -4.43 -2.32 8.71
C GLU A 117 -3.44 -2.66 7.58
N ARG A 118 -3.27 -1.79 6.61
CA ARG A 118 -2.33 -1.94 5.48
C ARG A 118 -0.96 -1.31 5.75
N GLY A 119 -0.81 -0.65 6.90
CA GLY A 119 0.45 -0.02 7.33
C GLY A 119 1.38 -0.98 8.07
N LEU A 120 2.64 -0.61 8.15
CA LEU A 120 3.59 -1.26 9.06
C LEU A 120 3.27 -0.84 10.49
N LYS A 121 2.95 -1.79 11.34
CA LYS A 121 2.58 -1.54 12.76
C LYS A 121 3.18 -2.61 13.67
N ALA A 122 3.45 -2.24 14.92
CA ALA A 122 3.82 -3.20 15.94
C ALA A 122 2.60 -4.06 16.33
N PRO A 123 2.78 -5.36 16.61
CA PRO A 123 1.74 -6.18 17.23
C PRO A 123 1.23 -5.58 18.54
N VAL A 124 -0.05 -5.79 18.85
CA VAL A 124 -0.66 -5.30 20.11
C VAL A 124 -0.03 -5.91 21.37
N THR A 125 0.68 -7.03 21.22
CA THR A 125 1.38 -7.74 22.28
C THR A 125 2.79 -7.22 22.54
N ASP A 126 3.31 -6.35 21.69
CA ASP A 126 4.62 -5.74 21.88
C ASP A 126 4.58 -4.68 23.01
N PRO A 127 5.72 -4.40 23.66
CA PRO A 127 5.82 -3.37 24.68
C PRO A 127 5.35 -1.99 24.17
N THR A 128 4.78 -1.17 25.05
CA THR A 128 4.20 0.13 24.69
C THR A 128 5.23 1.23 24.37
N ASP A 129 6.50 0.97 24.64
CA ASP A 129 7.62 1.90 24.37
C ASP A 129 8.22 1.75 22.97
N ILE A 130 7.75 0.79 22.18
CA ILE A 130 8.16 0.64 20.78
C ILE A 130 7.67 1.83 19.97
N ASN A 131 8.61 2.47 19.26
CA ASN A 131 8.33 3.60 18.39
C ASN A 131 8.45 3.20 16.91
N MET A 132 7.33 2.96 16.23
CA MET A 132 7.29 2.59 14.82
C MET A 132 7.49 3.78 13.85
N THR A 133 7.92 4.95 14.34
CA THR A 133 8.20 6.10 13.49
C THR A 133 9.47 5.87 12.66
N LEU A 134 9.34 5.97 11.35
CA LEU A 134 10.48 5.85 10.44
C LEU A 134 11.50 6.98 10.66
N PRO A 135 12.80 6.72 10.51
CA PRO A 135 13.83 7.77 10.46
C PRO A 135 13.51 8.85 9.41
N ARG A 136 14.04 10.06 9.57
CA ARG A 136 13.79 11.17 8.64
C ARG A 136 14.18 10.80 7.21
N LYS A 137 13.50 11.40 6.21
CA LYS A 137 13.77 11.18 4.78
C LYS A 137 15.25 11.30 4.44
N ALA A 138 15.93 12.34 4.95
CA ALA A 138 17.34 12.57 4.69
C ALA A 138 18.26 11.43 5.16
N SER A 139 17.88 10.73 6.25
CA SER A 139 18.65 9.62 6.81
C SER A 139 18.36 8.29 6.09
N ARG A 140 17.11 8.08 5.63
CA ARG A 140 16.66 6.79 5.06
C ARG A 140 16.71 6.72 3.53
N ALA A 141 16.91 7.86 2.83
CA ALA A 141 16.94 7.87 1.36
C ALA A 141 18.08 6.98 0.84
N GLY A 142 17.76 6.00 -0.01
CA GLY A 142 18.72 5.04 -0.55
C GLY A 142 19.18 3.97 0.45
N LYS A 143 18.59 3.87 1.62
CA LYS A 143 18.94 2.90 2.66
C LYS A 143 17.89 1.80 2.81
N THR A 144 18.29 0.67 3.39
CA THR A 144 17.35 -0.38 3.80
C THR A 144 16.67 -0.04 5.11
N LEU A 145 15.47 -0.57 5.32
CA LEU A 145 14.82 -0.57 6.63
C LEU A 145 15.38 -1.74 7.45
N ALA A 146 15.82 -1.45 8.67
CA ALA A 146 16.21 -2.42 9.67
C ALA A 146 15.49 -2.13 10.99
N PHE A 147 15.64 -3.01 11.97
CA PHE A 147 15.13 -2.82 13.32
C PHE A 147 16.27 -2.95 14.32
N ASP A 148 16.27 -2.10 15.35
CA ASP A 148 17.22 -2.19 16.45
C ASP A 148 16.89 -3.34 17.42
N ALA A 149 17.67 -3.49 18.47
CA ALA A 149 17.48 -4.54 19.50
C ALA A 149 16.14 -4.38 20.27
N ASN A 150 15.52 -3.21 20.23
CA ASN A 150 14.24 -2.92 20.86
C ASN A 150 13.06 -3.03 19.87
N GLY A 151 13.32 -3.35 18.60
CA GLY A 151 12.29 -3.46 17.57
C GLY A 151 11.90 -2.13 16.90
N ASN A 152 12.59 -1.03 17.18
CA ASN A 152 12.30 0.26 16.53
C ASN A 152 12.89 0.31 15.13
N PRO A 153 12.19 0.91 14.14
CA PRO A 153 12.72 1.13 12.80
C PRO A 153 13.97 2.00 12.82
N VAL A 154 15.03 1.51 12.21
CA VAL A 154 16.29 2.23 12.05
C VAL A 154 16.74 2.19 10.59
N VAL A 155 17.68 3.06 10.25
CA VAL A 155 18.34 3.02 8.95
C VAL A 155 19.30 1.84 8.94
N GLY A 156 19.04 0.89 8.05
CA GLY A 156 19.94 -0.23 7.81
C GLY A 156 21.15 0.17 6.97
N GLU A 157 22.06 -0.77 6.81
CA GLU A 157 23.22 -0.65 5.93
C GLU A 157 22.77 -0.50 4.46
N ASP A 158 23.57 0.22 3.67
CA ASP A 158 23.38 0.22 2.24
C ASP A 158 23.66 -1.17 1.68
N ILE A 159 22.68 -1.78 1.07
CA ILE A 159 22.92 -2.89 0.15
C ILE A 159 23.30 -2.22 -1.17
N GLY A 160 24.49 -2.54 -1.68
CA GLY A 160 24.96 -2.04 -2.98
C GLY A 160 24.11 -2.55 -4.14
N ASN A 161 24.42 -2.14 -5.34
CA ASN A 161 23.66 -2.53 -6.52
C ASN A 161 23.88 -4.02 -6.84
N TRP A 162 22.80 -4.71 -7.19
CA TRP A 162 22.90 -6.02 -7.81
C TRP A 162 23.48 -5.88 -9.22
N ARG A 163 24.66 -6.48 -9.45
CA ARG A 163 25.43 -6.37 -10.72
C ARG A 163 25.28 -7.60 -11.62
N GLY A 164 24.45 -8.57 -11.21
CA GLY A 164 24.29 -9.83 -11.93
C GLY A 164 25.45 -10.80 -11.71
N ASN A 165 25.81 -11.58 -12.75
CA ASN A 165 26.94 -12.48 -12.67
C ASN A 165 28.26 -11.68 -12.71
N TRP A 166 29.22 -12.15 -11.92
CA TRP A 166 30.56 -11.58 -11.96
C TRP A 166 31.18 -11.71 -13.38
N ALA A 167 31.83 -10.67 -13.82
CA ALA A 167 32.62 -10.64 -15.08
C ALA A 167 33.95 -9.92 -14.86
N ALA A 168 34.98 -10.35 -15.55
CA ALA A 168 36.27 -9.67 -15.55
C ALA A 168 36.16 -8.28 -16.20
N ALA A 169 37.13 -7.39 -15.91
CA ALA A 169 37.22 -6.04 -16.43
C ALA A 169 35.98 -5.16 -16.13
N THR A 170 35.24 -5.49 -15.08
CA THR A 170 34.05 -4.76 -14.63
C THR A 170 34.40 -3.92 -13.40
N ALA A 171 34.04 -2.64 -13.41
CA ALA A 171 34.21 -1.77 -12.25
C ALA A 171 33.12 -2.02 -11.21
N PHE A 172 33.54 -2.34 -9.99
CA PHE A 172 32.67 -2.52 -8.84
C PHE A 172 32.93 -1.46 -7.78
N THR A 173 31.86 -0.99 -7.15
CA THR A 173 31.92 -0.08 -6.02
C THR A 173 31.69 -0.83 -4.72
N VAL A 174 32.10 -0.23 -3.60
CA VAL A 174 31.87 -0.82 -2.27
C VAL A 174 30.39 -1.14 -2.10
N ARG A 175 30.11 -2.35 -1.62
CA ARG A 175 28.76 -2.94 -1.38
C ARG A 175 28.05 -3.45 -2.64
N ASP A 176 28.58 -3.32 -3.84
CA ASP A 176 28.04 -4.02 -5.00
C ASP A 176 27.94 -5.53 -4.72
N LEU A 177 26.84 -6.15 -5.16
CA LEU A 177 26.59 -7.57 -5.03
C LEU A 177 26.72 -8.24 -6.39
N VAL A 178 27.44 -9.36 -6.43
CA VAL A 178 27.60 -10.16 -7.65
C VAL A 178 27.38 -11.64 -7.33
N LYS A 179 26.92 -12.37 -8.34
CA LYS A 179 26.84 -13.84 -8.28
C LYS A 179 28.06 -14.43 -9.00
N ASP A 180 28.74 -15.34 -8.33
CA ASP A 180 29.69 -16.22 -8.95
C ASP A 180 28.96 -17.38 -9.64
N ALA A 181 28.98 -17.39 -10.97
CA ALA A 181 28.29 -18.40 -11.75
C ALA A 181 28.88 -19.81 -11.62
N SER A 182 30.17 -19.94 -11.16
CA SER A 182 30.84 -21.23 -11.01
C SER A 182 30.35 -22.03 -9.78
N ASN A 183 29.87 -21.34 -8.74
CA ASN A 183 29.45 -21.96 -7.48
C ASN A 183 28.12 -21.46 -6.93
N SER A 184 27.47 -20.51 -7.64
CA SER A 184 26.23 -19.85 -7.28
C SER A 184 26.27 -19.00 -5.99
N ASN A 185 27.43 -18.77 -5.41
CA ASN A 185 27.59 -17.91 -4.26
C ASN A 185 27.41 -16.43 -4.63
N VAL A 186 26.96 -15.63 -3.69
CA VAL A 186 26.84 -14.17 -3.82
C VAL A 186 27.94 -13.52 -2.97
N TYR A 187 28.66 -12.61 -3.58
CA TYR A 187 29.73 -11.85 -2.97
C TYR A 187 29.39 -10.37 -2.90
N ARG A 188 29.82 -9.73 -1.82
CA ARG A 188 29.72 -8.28 -1.63
C ARG A 188 31.08 -7.64 -1.83
N CYS A 189 31.16 -6.62 -2.67
CA CYS A 189 32.38 -5.85 -2.84
C CYS A 189 32.71 -5.05 -1.57
N ASN A 190 33.85 -5.36 -0.95
CA ASN A 190 34.34 -4.69 0.25
C ASN A 190 35.27 -3.52 -0.08
N THR A 191 35.93 -3.58 -1.23
CA THR A 191 36.85 -2.55 -1.72
C THR A 191 36.59 -2.27 -3.19
N ALA A 192 36.33 -1.00 -3.56
CA ALA A 192 36.08 -0.61 -4.95
C ALA A 192 37.29 -0.98 -5.83
N HIS A 193 37.00 -1.65 -6.94
CA HIS A 193 38.03 -2.13 -7.87
C HIS A 193 37.46 -2.45 -9.25
N THR A 194 38.32 -2.57 -10.23
CA THR A 194 38.00 -3.24 -11.51
C THR A 194 38.43 -4.70 -11.39
N SER A 195 37.47 -5.61 -11.63
CA SER A 195 37.73 -7.04 -11.49
C SER A 195 38.74 -7.58 -12.45
N THR A 196 39.60 -8.45 -11.95
CA THR A 196 40.63 -9.16 -12.73
C THR A 196 40.53 -10.66 -12.47
N GLY A 197 41.15 -11.45 -13.35
CA GLY A 197 41.21 -12.92 -13.20
C GLY A 197 39.94 -13.61 -13.72
N THR A 198 39.62 -14.73 -13.10
CA THR A 198 38.53 -15.64 -13.48
C THR A 198 37.71 -16.07 -12.25
N THR A 199 36.61 -16.78 -12.44
CA THR A 199 35.91 -17.48 -11.35
C THR A 199 36.62 -18.76 -10.96
N PRO A 200 36.50 -19.24 -9.72
CA PRO A 200 35.67 -18.68 -8.65
C PRO A 200 36.28 -17.43 -7.99
N ILE A 201 35.42 -16.50 -7.57
CA ILE A 201 35.79 -15.24 -6.91
C ILE A 201 36.65 -15.53 -5.64
N SER A 202 36.30 -16.56 -4.89
CA SER A 202 36.97 -16.92 -3.62
C SER A 202 38.47 -17.24 -3.75
N SER A 203 38.94 -17.50 -4.96
CA SER A 203 40.32 -17.88 -5.21
C SER A 203 41.01 -17.07 -6.34
N ASN A 204 40.33 -16.05 -6.87
CA ASN A 204 40.96 -15.19 -7.91
C ASN A 204 41.82 -14.09 -7.26
N ALA A 205 42.52 -13.32 -8.13
CA ALA A 205 43.44 -12.26 -7.71
C ALA A 205 42.76 -11.15 -6.88
N ASP A 206 41.42 -11.00 -6.99
CA ASP A 206 40.64 -9.99 -6.29
C ASP A 206 39.88 -10.53 -5.08
N SER A 207 40.08 -11.79 -4.68
CA SER A 207 39.37 -12.46 -3.62
C SER A 207 39.31 -11.69 -2.30
N ALA A 208 40.36 -10.96 -1.95
CA ALA A 208 40.41 -10.11 -0.75
C ALA A 208 39.53 -8.84 -0.82
N LYS A 209 38.99 -8.53 -2.00
CA LYS A 209 38.16 -7.32 -2.23
C LYS A 209 36.66 -7.61 -2.11
N TRP A 210 36.31 -8.88 -1.92
CA TRP A 210 34.92 -9.37 -1.83
C TRP A 210 34.52 -9.82 -0.43
#